data_2b380cb1500c61d2ed5eb5fd02872fa9
#
_entry.id   2b380cb1500c61d2ed5eb5fd02872fa9
#
_cell.length_a   1.000
_cell.length_b   1.000
_cell.length_c   1.000
_cell.angle_alpha   90.00
_cell.angle_beta   90.00
_cell.angle_gamma   90.00
#
_symmetry.space_group_name_H-M   'P 1'
#
loop_
_entity.id
_entity.type
_entity.pdbx_description
1 polymer ?
#
loop_
_entity_poly.entity_id
_entity_poly.type
_entity_poly.pdbx_seq_one_letter_code
_entity_poly.pdbx_strand_id
1 'polypeptide(L)'
;RFSKNWHPHQIAIVDDMQVLLAKIKGEFVWHQHEDEDELFHVIKGTLEMHFKDKVEIVSEGEIIVVPKGVAHCPITKDGEEVHVLLFEKLSTAHTGNVKHENTVSNYPKI
;
A
#
# COMPACT_ATOMS: atom_id res chain seq x y z
N ARG A 1 14.38 10.61 5.64
CA ARG A 1 15.03 9.39 5.26
C ARG A 1 14.70 8.96 3.84
N PHE A 2 13.45 8.91 3.50
CA PHE A 2 13.04 8.69 2.11
C PHE A 2 12.05 9.78 1.73
N SER A 3 12.11 10.19 0.48
CA SER A 3 11.34 11.32 0.00
C SER A 3 10.43 10.97 -1.17
N LYS A 4 10.57 9.78 -1.73
CA LYS A 4 9.75 9.38 -2.88
C LYS A 4 8.39 8.89 -2.43
N ASN A 5 7.34 9.43 -3.04
CA ASN A 5 5.98 8.95 -2.82
C ASN A 5 5.76 7.65 -3.58
N TRP A 6 4.89 6.79 -3.05
CA TRP A 6 4.55 5.49 -3.65
C TRP A 6 5.75 4.55 -3.75
N HIS A 7 6.81 4.79 -2.97
CA HIS A 7 8.01 3.98 -2.99
C HIS A 7 8.21 3.35 -1.61
N PRO A 8 7.68 2.14 -1.38
CA PRO A 8 7.76 1.51 -0.07
C PRO A 8 9.19 1.16 0.33
N HIS A 9 9.45 1.24 1.62
CA HIS A 9 10.73 0.82 2.20
C HIS A 9 10.48 -0.27 3.22
N GLN A 10 11.18 -1.38 3.08
CA GLN A 10 11.08 -2.47 4.04
C GLN A 10 11.75 -2.06 5.34
N ILE A 11 11.00 -2.07 6.44
CA ILE A 11 11.53 -1.70 7.75
C ILE A 11 11.64 -2.89 8.70
N ALA A 12 10.96 -4.00 8.41
CA ALA A 12 11.02 -5.19 9.26
C ALA A 12 10.59 -6.42 8.48
N ILE A 13 11.08 -7.57 8.93
CA ILE A 13 10.66 -8.88 8.44
C ILE A 13 10.23 -9.68 9.65
N VAL A 14 9.06 -10.30 9.55
CA VAL A 14 8.52 -11.17 10.59
C VAL A 14 8.12 -12.48 9.91
N ASP A 15 8.92 -13.53 10.11
CA ASP A 15 8.75 -14.82 9.43
C ASP A 15 8.70 -14.60 7.90
N ASP A 16 7.63 -15.02 7.23
CA ASP A 16 7.47 -14.82 5.79
C ASP A 16 6.74 -13.53 5.44
N MET A 17 6.60 -12.63 6.41
CA MET A 17 5.93 -11.36 6.25
C MET A 17 6.92 -10.22 6.28
N GLN A 18 6.58 -9.13 5.60
CA GLN A 18 7.37 -7.91 5.65
C GLN A 18 6.50 -6.74 6.06
N VAL A 19 7.13 -5.77 6.68
CA VAL A 19 6.50 -4.50 7.02
C VAL A 19 7.17 -3.43 6.18
N LEU A 20 6.37 -2.70 5.43
CA LEU A 20 6.85 -1.62 4.58
C LEU A 20 6.31 -0.29 5.08
N LEU A 21 7.14 0.75 4.97
CA LEU A 21 6.70 2.12 5.25
C LEU A 21 6.68 2.88 3.93
N ALA A 22 5.57 3.53 3.63
CA ALA A 22 5.44 4.29 2.39
C ALA A 22 4.81 5.64 2.65
N LYS A 23 5.27 6.64 1.90
CA LYS A 23 4.62 7.94 1.79
C LYS A 23 3.86 7.93 0.48
N ILE A 24 2.56 8.16 0.54
CA ILE A 24 1.73 8.12 -0.65
C ILE A 24 1.02 9.45 -0.83
N LYS A 25 0.81 9.84 -2.09
CA LYS A 25 0.18 11.12 -2.41
C LYS A 25 -0.51 10.99 -3.75
N GLY A 26 -1.80 11.37 -3.78
CA GLY A 26 -2.60 11.31 -4.99
C GLY A 26 -3.18 9.94 -5.25
N GLU A 27 -3.33 9.61 -6.52
CA GLU A 27 -3.95 8.36 -6.96
C GLU A 27 -2.89 7.35 -7.37
N PHE A 28 -3.00 6.13 -6.85
CA PHE A 28 -2.15 5.04 -7.28
C PHE A 28 -2.78 4.36 -8.52
N VAL A 29 -2.38 3.14 -8.81
CA VAL A 29 -2.91 2.38 -9.94
C VAL A 29 -3.92 1.35 -9.44
N TRP A 30 -4.97 1.09 -10.23
CA TRP A 30 -5.87 -0.03 -9.98
C TRP A 30 -5.11 -1.33 -10.16
N HIS A 31 -5.12 -2.18 -9.14
CA HIS A 31 -4.39 -3.44 -9.18
C HIS A 31 -5.01 -4.44 -8.22
N GLN A 32 -4.53 -5.67 -8.28
CA GLN A 32 -4.91 -6.71 -7.34
C GLN A 32 -3.75 -7.68 -7.16
N HIS A 33 -3.71 -8.29 -5.98
CA HIS A 33 -2.74 -9.33 -5.67
C HIS A 33 -3.49 -10.66 -5.68
N GLU A 34 -3.09 -11.57 -6.56
CA GLU A 34 -3.87 -12.81 -6.76
C GLU A 34 -3.75 -13.78 -5.60
N ASP A 35 -2.60 -13.81 -4.94
CA ASP A 35 -2.28 -14.85 -3.98
C ASP A 35 -2.07 -14.34 -2.55
N GLU A 36 -2.06 -13.03 -2.33
CA GLU A 36 -1.73 -12.47 -1.02
C GLU A 36 -2.77 -11.44 -0.57
N ASP A 37 -3.09 -11.49 0.72
CA ASP A 37 -3.81 -10.39 1.37
C ASP A 37 -2.81 -9.27 1.67
N GLU A 38 -3.31 -8.03 1.78
CA GLU A 38 -2.47 -6.89 2.10
C GLU A 38 -3.15 -6.05 3.18
N LEU A 39 -2.43 -5.71 4.25
CA LEU A 39 -2.95 -4.86 5.30
C LEU A 39 -2.32 -3.48 5.21
N PHE A 40 -3.15 -2.44 5.26
CA PHE A 40 -2.70 -1.05 5.33
C PHE A 40 -3.00 -0.50 6.71
N HIS A 41 -2.02 0.13 7.33
CA HIS A 41 -2.19 0.84 8.61
C HIS A 41 -1.83 2.30 8.38
N VAL A 42 -2.80 3.20 8.48
CA VAL A 42 -2.57 4.62 8.26
C VAL A 42 -1.93 5.23 9.49
N ILE A 43 -0.74 5.77 9.33
CA ILE A 43 0.01 6.42 10.41
C ILE A 43 -0.28 7.91 10.45
N LYS A 44 -0.42 8.54 9.29
CA LYS A 44 -0.67 9.98 9.19
C LYS A 44 -1.52 10.26 7.96
N GLY A 45 -2.53 11.10 8.15
CA GLY A 45 -3.41 11.53 7.07
C GLY A 45 -4.63 10.64 6.90
N THR A 46 -5.29 10.75 5.76
CA THR A 46 -6.51 10.00 5.45
C THR A 46 -6.35 9.33 4.10
N LEU A 47 -6.57 8.02 4.09
CA LEU A 47 -6.49 7.21 2.89
C LEU A 47 -7.89 6.82 2.44
N GLU A 48 -8.16 6.94 1.13
CA GLU A 48 -9.37 6.41 0.52
C GLU A 48 -9.00 5.14 -0.21
N MET A 49 -9.52 4.02 0.25
CA MET A 49 -9.31 2.76 -0.46
C MET A 49 -10.50 2.54 -1.37
N HIS A 50 -10.26 2.67 -2.67
CA HIS A 50 -11.29 2.53 -3.68
C HIS A 50 -11.37 1.09 -4.14
N PHE A 51 -12.57 0.54 -4.07
CA PHE A 51 -12.92 -0.75 -4.65
C PHE A 51 -13.88 -0.49 -5.79
N LYS A 52 -14.17 -1.49 -6.60
CA LYS A 52 -15.07 -1.29 -7.75
C LYS A 52 -16.48 -0.90 -7.33
N ASP A 53 -16.93 -1.33 -6.14
CA ASP A 53 -18.29 -1.13 -5.68
C ASP A 53 -18.41 -0.18 -4.48
N LYS A 54 -17.30 0.30 -3.93
CA LYS A 54 -17.35 1.14 -2.72
C LYS A 54 -16.02 1.84 -2.49
N VAL A 55 -16.06 2.81 -1.57
CA VAL A 55 -14.86 3.49 -1.08
C VAL A 55 -14.84 3.38 0.44
N GLU A 56 -13.72 2.91 1.00
CA GLU A 56 -13.53 2.86 2.44
C GLU A 56 -12.56 3.97 2.83
N ILE A 57 -12.96 4.74 3.84
CA ILE A 57 -12.11 5.81 4.37
C ILE A 57 -11.34 5.26 5.56
N VAL A 58 -10.02 5.37 5.51
CA VAL A 58 -9.13 4.87 6.56
C VAL A 58 -8.40 6.06 7.15
N SER A 59 -8.71 6.37 8.41
CA SER A 59 -8.13 7.52 9.11
C SER A 59 -6.90 7.12 9.90
N GLU A 60 -6.21 8.12 10.45
CA GLU A 60 -5.02 7.86 11.26
C GLU A 60 -5.32 6.83 12.35
N GLY A 61 -4.42 5.85 12.48
CA GLY A 61 -4.54 4.80 13.46
C GLY A 61 -5.41 3.63 13.04
N GLU A 62 -6.10 3.74 11.91
CA GLU A 62 -7.00 2.68 11.44
C GLU A 62 -6.29 1.77 10.46
N ILE A 63 -6.83 0.57 10.30
CA ILE A 63 -6.31 -0.42 9.38
C ILE A 63 -7.40 -0.87 8.42
N ILE A 64 -6.95 -1.35 7.26
CA ILE A 64 -7.83 -2.04 6.32
C ILE A 64 -7.08 -3.21 5.72
N VAL A 65 -7.78 -4.34 5.56
CA VAL A 65 -7.23 -5.50 4.87
C VAL A 65 -7.89 -5.59 3.51
N VAL A 66 -7.05 -5.65 2.48
CA VAL A 66 -7.50 -5.91 1.12
C VAL A 66 -7.27 -7.39 0.85
N PRO A 67 -8.33 -8.18 0.70
CA PRO A 67 -8.17 -9.61 0.45
C PRO A 67 -7.55 -9.89 -0.90
N LYS A 68 -6.89 -11.04 -1.02
CA LYS A 68 -6.37 -11.49 -2.31
C LYS A 68 -7.47 -11.50 -3.37
N GLY A 69 -7.10 -11.19 -4.60
CA GLY A 69 -8.01 -11.21 -5.73
C GLY A 69 -8.95 -10.01 -5.83
N VAL A 70 -8.88 -9.05 -4.89
CA VAL A 70 -9.78 -7.90 -4.89
C VAL A 70 -9.09 -6.69 -5.51
N ALA A 71 -9.67 -6.20 -6.61
CA ALA A 71 -9.14 -5.01 -7.29
C ALA A 71 -9.36 -3.78 -6.42
N HIS A 72 -8.33 -2.95 -6.30
CA HIS A 72 -8.37 -1.77 -5.46
C HIS A 72 -7.43 -0.69 -5.97
N CYS A 73 -7.69 0.55 -5.53
CA CYS A 73 -6.86 1.70 -5.88
C CYS A 73 -6.79 2.63 -4.68
N PRO A 74 -5.65 2.73 -4.02
CA PRO A 74 -5.48 3.70 -2.93
C PRO A 74 -5.40 5.12 -3.48
N ILE A 75 -6.13 6.03 -2.85
CA ILE A 75 -6.14 7.45 -3.23
C ILE A 75 -6.02 8.26 -1.95
N THR A 76 -5.20 9.30 -1.95
CA THR A 76 -5.12 10.19 -0.80
C THR A 76 -6.10 11.33 -0.98
N LYS A 77 -6.75 11.71 0.12
CA LYS A 77 -7.76 12.76 0.10
C LYS A 77 -7.14 14.11 -0.28
N ASP A 78 -7.75 14.77 -1.26
CA ASP A 78 -7.31 16.10 -1.71
C ASP A 78 -5.83 16.16 -2.08
N GLY A 79 -5.24 15.03 -2.47
CA GLY A 79 -3.84 14.98 -2.88
C GLY A 79 -2.86 15.18 -1.73
N GLU A 80 -3.29 15.06 -0.48
CA GLU A 80 -2.38 15.19 0.65
C GLU A 80 -1.45 13.97 0.76
N GLU A 81 -0.33 14.17 1.45
CA GLU A 81 0.60 13.09 1.71
C GLU A 81 0.11 12.25 2.89
N VAL A 82 0.07 10.94 2.70
CA VAL A 82 -0.37 9.99 3.72
C VAL A 82 0.77 9.01 3.98
N HIS A 83 0.99 8.70 5.25
CA HIS A 83 2.02 7.73 5.64
C HIS A 83 1.33 6.44 6.07
N VAL A 84 1.75 5.32 5.49
CA VAL A 84 1.14 4.01 5.78
C VAL A 84 2.20 2.98 6.07
N LEU A 85 1.83 2.01 6.92
CA LEU A 85 2.56 0.77 7.05
C LEU A 85 1.80 -0.29 6.26
N LEU A 86 2.53 -1.09 5.51
CA LEU A 86 1.98 -2.21 4.76
C LEU A 86 2.49 -3.50 5.39
N PHE A 87 1.59 -4.44 5.63
CA PHE A 87 1.95 -5.78 6.10
C PHE A 87 1.56 -6.74 5.01
N GLU A 88 2.52 -7.50 4.50
CA GLU A 88 2.28 -8.38 3.38
C GLU A 88 3.35 -9.47 3.33
N LYS A 89 3.08 -10.54 2.59
CA LYS A 89 4.08 -11.58 2.40
C LYS A 89 5.27 -11.04 1.64
N LEU A 90 6.45 -11.59 1.90
CA LEU A 90 7.67 -11.22 1.19
C LEU A 90 7.52 -11.39 -0.32
N SER A 91 6.65 -12.30 -0.76
CA SER A 91 6.43 -12.56 -2.18
C SER A 91 5.52 -11.56 -2.88
N THR A 92 4.91 -10.62 -2.14
CA THR A 92 3.93 -9.69 -2.72
C THR A 92 4.63 -8.65 -3.60
N ALA A 93 4.12 -8.49 -4.83
CA ALA A 93 4.60 -7.45 -5.74
C ALA A 93 3.90 -6.12 -5.44
N HIS A 94 4.64 -5.02 -5.57
CA HIS A 94 4.16 -3.68 -5.20
C HIS A 94 2.84 -3.29 -5.91
N THR A 95 2.71 -3.59 -7.19
CA THR A 95 1.50 -3.26 -7.96
C THR A 95 0.76 -4.49 -8.44
N GLY A 96 0.88 -5.59 -7.69
CA GLY A 96 0.24 -6.85 -8.06
C GLY A 96 0.75 -7.36 -9.39
N ASN A 97 -0.18 -7.68 -10.30
CA ASN A 97 0.16 -8.20 -11.62
C ASN A 97 0.29 -7.09 -12.67
N VAL A 98 0.19 -5.84 -12.28
CA VAL A 98 0.24 -4.71 -13.20
C VAL A 98 1.65 -4.16 -13.27
N LYS A 99 2.19 -4.02 -14.48
CA LYS A 99 3.47 -3.35 -14.69
C LYS A 99 3.21 -1.85 -14.75
N HIS A 100 3.94 -1.10 -13.95
CA HIS A 100 3.76 0.34 -13.85
C HIS A 100 5.08 0.99 -13.43
N GLU A 101 5.24 2.28 -13.73
CA GLU A 101 6.45 3.00 -13.33
C GLU A 101 6.67 2.99 -11.81
N ASN A 102 5.62 2.80 -11.03
CA ASN A 102 5.69 2.70 -9.58
C ASN A 102 5.97 1.30 -9.06
N THR A 103 6.06 0.30 -9.95
CA THR A 103 6.30 -1.08 -9.53
C THR A 103 7.73 -1.24 -9.07
N VAL A 104 7.90 -1.82 -7.89
CA VAL A 104 9.21 -2.07 -7.30
C VAL A 104 9.31 -3.56 -6.98
N SER A 105 10.25 -4.26 -7.62
CA SER A 105 10.41 -5.70 -7.37
C SER A 105 11.33 -5.99 -6.19
N ASN A 106 12.25 -5.06 -5.87
CA ASN A 106 13.11 -5.17 -4.70
C ASN A 106 12.95 -3.90 -3.89
N TYR A 107 12.43 -4.02 -2.67
CA TYR A 107 12.22 -2.87 -1.82
C TYR A 107 13.50 -2.47 -1.09
N PRO A 108 13.87 -1.20 -1.08
CA PRO A 108 15.01 -0.77 -0.29
C PRO A 108 14.71 -0.90 1.19
N LYS A 109 15.75 -1.09 1.97
CA LYS A 109 15.63 -1.15 3.44
C LYS A 109 16.02 0.20 4.01
N ILE A 110 15.40 0.52 5.12
CA ILE A 110 15.70 1.74 5.84
C ILE A 110 16.86 1.52 6.81
#